data_52770b2b1548e2b712af64c810eec255
#
_entry.id   52770b2b1548e2b712af64c810eec255
#
_cell.length_a   1.000
_cell.length_b   1.000
_cell.length_c   1.000
_cell.angle_alpha   90.00
_cell.angle_beta   90.00
_cell.angle_gamma   90.00
#
_symmetry.space_group_name_H-M   'P 1'
#
loop_
_entity.id
_entity.type
_entity.pdbx_description
1 polymer ?
#
loop_
_entity_poly.entity_id
_entity_poly.type
_entity_poly.pdbx_seq_one_letter_code
_entity_poly.pdbx_strand_id
1 'polypeptide(L)' 'MAKLRVTQIKSSIKRPKDQKLTLEALGLTRIGRTVEHDATPSILGMINKVQHLISVEEVK' A
#
# COMPACT_ATOMS: atom_id res chain seq x y z
N MET A 1 -5.07 -15.80 -10.25
CA MET A 1 -5.62 -14.74 -9.40
C MET A 1 -4.87 -13.45 -9.65
N ALA A 2 -5.56 -12.34 -9.51
CA ALA A 2 -4.96 -11.03 -9.79
C ALA A 2 -3.98 -10.65 -8.69
N LYS A 3 -2.86 -10.03 -9.09
CA LYS A 3 -1.90 -9.46 -8.15
C LYS A 3 -1.85 -7.97 -8.34
N LEU A 4 -1.53 -7.26 -7.27
CA LEU A 4 -1.42 -5.81 -7.28
C LEU A 4 0.01 -5.42 -6.93
N ARG A 5 0.56 -4.50 -7.70
CA ARG A 5 1.84 -3.90 -7.40
C ARG A 5 1.58 -2.55 -6.75
N VAL A 6 2.06 -2.39 -5.53
CA VAL A 6 1.81 -1.20 -4.72
C VAL A 6 3.12 -0.48 -4.47
N THR A 7 3.16 0.81 -4.77
CA THR A 7 4.34 1.64 -4.58
C THR A 7 3.97 2.82 -3.70
N GLN A 8 4.78 3.08 -2.67
CA GLN A 8 4.57 4.26 -1.83
C GLN A 8 5.10 5.49 -2.56
N ILE A 9 4.23 6.47 -2.79
CA ILE A 9 4.58 7.69 -3.52
C ILE A 9 4.63 8.93 -2.64
N LYS A 10 4.10 8.87 -1.42
CA LYS A 10 4.11 10.00 -0.49
C LYS A 10 4.57 9.56 0.89
N SER A 11 5.20 10.50 1.62
CA SER A 11 5.70 10.24 2.96
C SER A 11 4.55 10.02 3.95
N SER A 12 4.76 9.11 4.91
CA SER A 12 3.83 8.86 6.00
C SER A 12 4.20 9.63 7.28
N ILE A 13 5.23 10.47 7.24
CA ILE A 13 5.76 11.12 8.43
C ILE A 13 4.71 11.96 9.17
N LYS A 14 3.87 12.69 8.44
CA LYS A 14 2.84 13.54 9.04
C LYS A 14 1.45 12.92 8.96
N ARG A 15 1.36 11.61 8.75
CA ARG A 15 0.08 10.94 8.61
C ARG A 15 -0.32 10.26 9.92
N PRO A 16 -1.62 9.98 10.11
CA PRO A 16 -2.07 9.27 11.31
C PRO A 16 -1.35 7.95 11.50
N LYS A 17 -1.23 7.55 12.75
CA LYS A 17 -0.55 6.30 13.10
C LYS A 17 -1.18 5.08 12.40
N ASP A 18 -2.51 5.07 12.26
CA ASP A 18 -3.21 3.97 11.59
C ASP A 18 -2.72 3.79 10.16
N GLN A 19 -2.52 4.90 9.44
CA GLN A 19 -2.04 4.85 8.07
C GLN A 19 -0.60 4.35 8.01
N LYS A 20 0.24 4.77 8.94
CA LYS A 20 1.61 4.27 9.02
C LYS A 20 1.64 2.76 9.24
N LEU A 21 0.83 2.29 10.18
CA LEU A 21 0.74 0.86 10.48
C LEU A 21 0.24 0.07 9.27
N THR A 22 -0.73 0.62 8.55
CA THR A 22 -1.24 -0.02 7.35
C THR A 22 -0.17 -0.14 6.27
N LEU A 23 0.62 0.93 6.07
CA LEU A 23 1.73 0.89 5.13
C LEU A 23 2.77 -0.15 5.54
N GLU A 24 3.10 -0.24 6.83
CA GLU A 24 4.03 -1.24 7.32
C GLU A 24 3.50 -2.67 7.08
N ALA A 25 2.21 -2.87 7.31
CA ALA A 25 1.58 -4.16 7.07
C ALA A 25 1.64 -4.55 5.59
N LEU A 26 1.61 -3.58 4.69
CA LEU A 26 1.75 -3.81 3.26
C LEU A 26 3.22 -4.00 2.85
N GLY A 27 4.15 -3.72 3.73
CA GLY A 27 5.58 -3.80 3.43
C GLY A 27 6.17 -2.53 2.86
N LEU A 28 5.43 -1.43 2.92
CA LEU A 28 5.85 -0.13 2.38
C LEU A 28 6.43 0.71 3.50
N THR A 29 7.73 0.59 3.73
CA THR A 29 8.39 1.28 4.84
C THR A 29 9.01 2.61 4.43
N ARG A 30 9.08 2.92 3.14
CA ARG A 30 9.63 4.19 2.66
C ARG A 30 9.11 4.51 1.27
N ILE A 31 9.27 5.78 0.88
CA ILE A 31 8.88 6.25 -0.44
C ILE A 31 9.69 5.52 -1.52
N GLY A 32 9.03 5.15 -2.58
CA GLY A 32 9.66 4.48 -3.71
C GLY A 32 9.70 2.97 -3.59
N ARG A 33 9.37 2.42 -2.42
CA ARG A 33 9.35 0.97 -2.27
C ARG A 33 8.14 0.38 -2.97
N THR A 34 8.36 -0.66 -3.74
CA THR A 34 7.32 -1.37 -4.45
C THR A 34 7.20 -2.79 -3.92
N VAL A 35 5.96 -3.23 -3.67
CA VAL A 35 5.69 -4.59 -3.24
C VAL A 35 4.51 -5.14 -4.02
N GLU A 36 4.43 -6.47 -4.11
CA GLU A 36 3.32 -7.15 -4.77
C GLU A 36 2.50 -7.90 -3.73
N HIS A 37 1.18 -7.84 -3.90
CA HIS A 37 0.25 -8.53 -3.02
C HIS A 37 -0.85 -9.17 -3.85
N ASP A 38 -1.43 -10.24 -3.34
CA ASP A 38 -2.63 -10.83 -3.93
C ASP A 38 -3.82 -9.89 -3.67
N ALA A 39 -4.74 -9.82 -4.62
CA ALA A 39 -5.92 -8.96 -4.51
C ALA A 39 -6.98 -9.60 -3.61
N THR A 40 -6.65 -9.83 -2.35
CA THR A 40 -7.59 -10.36 -1.36
C THR A 40 -8.39 -9.23 -0.74
N PRO A 41 -9.59 -9.51 -0.16
CA PRO A 41 -10.36 -8.48 0.52
C PRO A 41 -9.58 -7.74 1.61
N SER A 42 -8.72 -8.44 2.35
CA SER A 42 -7.89 -7.81 3.38
C SER A 42 -6.92 -6.81 2.78
N ILE A 43 -6.22 -7.20 1.71
CA ILE A 43 -5.27 -6.33 1.04
C ILE A 43 -5.98 -5.14 0.40
N LEU A 44 -7.12 -5.38 -0.26
CA LEU A 44 -7.88 -4.30 -0.88
C LEU A 44 -8.36 -3.28 0.15
N GLY A 45 -8.76 -3.75 1.34
CA GLY A 45 -9.16 -2.86 2.42
C GLY A 45 -8.02 -1.99 2.91
N MET A 46 -6.83 -2.57 3.06
CA MET A 46 -5.65 -1.83 3.49
C MET A 46 -5.22 -0.80 2.44
N ILE A 47 -5.25 -1.19 1.17
CA ILE A 47 -4.92 -0.30 0.06
C ILE A 47 -5.87 0.88 0.02
N ASN A 48 -7.17 0.62 0.17
CA ASN A 48 -8.19 1.67 0.16
C ASN A 48 -7.95 2.70 1.27
N LYS A 49 -7.45 2.26 2.41
CA LYS A 49 -7.18 3.11 3.56
C LYS A 49 -6.05 4.10 3.31
N VAL A 50 -5.07 3.72 2.50
CA VAL A 50 -3.88 4.54 2.24
C VAL A 50 -3.68 4.87 0.76
N GLN A 51 -4.74 4.73 -0.04
CA GLN A 51 -4.63 4.92 -1.49
C GLN A 51 -4.10 6.30 -1.89
N HIS A 52 -4.31 7.30 -1.06
CA HIS A 52 -3.81 8.65 -1.31
C HIS A 52 -2.29 8.77 -1.12
N LEU A 53 -1.66 7.74 -0.57
CA LEU A 53 -0.21 7.71 -0.31
C LEU A 53 0.52 6.76 -1.24
N ILE A 54 -0.21 5.99 -2.03
CA ILE A 54 0.37 4.92 -2.84
C ILE A 54 -0.13 4.96 -4.27
N SER A 55 0.59 4.26 -5.13
CA SER A 55 0.16 3.98 -6.50
C SER A 55 -0.05 2.48 -6.62
N VAL A 56 -1.17 2.08 -7.20
CA VAL A 56 -1.52 0.67 -7.34
C VAL A 56 -1.63 0.31 -8.81
N GLU A 57 -0.95 -0.77 -9.19
CA GLU A 57 -1.01 -1.32 -10.55
C GLU A 57 -1.47 -2.75 -10.49
N GLU A 58 -2.37 -3.12 -11.40
CA GLU A 58 -2.77 -4.51 -11.53
C GLU A 58 -1.74 -5.26 -12.37
N VAL A 59 -1.27 -6.38 -11.84
CA VAL A 59 -0.30 -7.22 -12.52
C VAL A 59 -1.01 -8.50 -12.95
N LYS A 60 -0.96 -8.78 -14.22
CA LYS A 60 -1.57 -9.99 -14.77
C LYS A 60 -0.57 -11.13 -14.83
#